data_a36eb754de23b97fa6b638d72f1c84b4
#
_entry.id   a36eb754de23b97fa6b638d72f1c84b4
#
_cell.length_a   1.000
_cell.length_b   1.000
_cell.length_c   1.000
_cell.angle_alpha   90.00
_cell.angle_beta   90.00
_cell.angle_gamma   90.00
#
_symmetry.space_group_name_H-M   'P 1'
#
loop_
_entity.id
_entity.type
_entity.pdbx_description
1 polymer ?
#
loop_
_entity_poly.entity_id
_entity_poly.type
_entity_poly.pdbx_seq_one_letter_code
_entity_poly.pdbx_strand_id
1 'polypeptide(L)'
;MYRFFAFGHCFLLLACTSVITEKGSSRASADLLDGSAIFGEPVLVSESLALDPLDVSEEMREFVGEIGSAKPEIARYRKLVTKLENFGYFDENYDPTLTSSASDTFATKKGNCLSYTNMFVALARLAKLDARYQLVHMRFPSWDVQGRLLIRNNHVNVFVKGP
;
A
#
# COMPACT_ATOMS: atom_id res chain seq x y z
N MET A 1 -47.04 -30.67 -55.52
CA MET A 1 -45.75 -31.18 -55.94
C MET A 1 -44.86 -29.94 -56.29
N TYR A 2 -44.17 -29.38 -55.31
CA TYR A 2 -43.01 -28.46 -55.47
C TYR A 2 -42.25 -28.40 -54.16
N ARG A 3 -41.01 -28.96 -54.16
CA ARG A 3 -40.09 -28.96 -53.05
C ARG A 3 -39.27 -27.65 -53.17
N PHE A 4 -39.37 -26.78 -52.14
CA PHE A 4 -38.41 -25.67 -51.99
C PHE A 4 -37.29 -26.06 -51.00
N PHE A 5 -36.10 -26.20 -51.50
CA PHE A 5 -34.86 -26.30 -50.76
C PHE A 5 -34.46 -24.92 -50.26
N ALA A 6 -34.49 -24.67 -48.97
CA ALA A 6 -33.93 -23.47 -48.38
C ALA A 6 -32.48 -23.77 -47.99
N PHE A 7 -31.54 -23.22 -48.69
CA PHE A 7 -30.11 -23.19 -48.36
C PHE A 7 -29.87 -22.20 -47.22
N GLY A 8 -29.66 -22.73 -46.03
CA GLY A 8 -29.22 -21.93 -44.86
C GLY A 8 -27.76 -21.55 -45.00
N HIS A 9 -27.46 -20.29 -45.28
CA HIS A 9 -26.09 -19.76 -45.17
C HIS A 9 -25.75 -19.54 -43.70
N CYS A 10 -24.95 -20.42 -43.16
CA CYS A 10 -24.35 -20.25 -41.85
C CYS A 10 -23.15 -19.27 -41.97
N PHE A 11 -23.39 -18.00 -41.62
CA PHE A 11 -22.33 -17.00 -41.52
C PHE A 11 -21.54 -17.24 -40.24
N LEU A 12 -20.42 -17.94 -40.37
CA LEU A 12 -19.40 -18.05 -39.33
C LEU A 12 -18.72 -16.67 -39.15
N LEU A 13 -19.18 -15.90 -38.19
CA LEU A 13 -18.44 -14.73 -37.71
C LEU A 13 -17.21 -15.25 -36.92
N LEU A 14 -16.06 -15.30 -37.62
CA LEU A 14 -14.76 -15.39 -36.95
C LEU A 14 -14.52 -14.06 -36.20
N ALA A 15 -14.88 -14.03 -34.92
CA ALA A 15 -14.41 -12.99 -34.01
C ALA A 15 -12.92 -13.20 -33.79
N CYS A 16 -12.07 -12.44 -34.49
CA CYS A 16 -10.68 -12.28 -34.11
C CYS A 16 -10.61 -11.59 -32.74
N THR A 17 -10.63 -12.37 -31.69
CA THR A 17 -10.16 -11.89 -30.37
C THR A 17 -8.63 -11.80 -30.46
N SER A 18 -8.13 -10.61 -30.80
CA SER A 18 -6.73 -10.28 -30.56
C SER A 18 -6.52 -10.24 -29.04
N VAL A 19 -6.07 -11.35 -28.48
CA VAL A 19 -5.51 -11.38 -27.15
C VAL A 19 -4.24 -10.54 -27.21
N ILE A 20 -4.34 -9.28 -26.74
CA ILE A 20 -3.16 -8.47 -26.46
C ILE A 20 -2.49 -9.15 -25.27
N THR A 21 -1.60 -10.07 -25.55
CA THR A 21 -0.66 -10.58 -24.56
C THR A 21 0.31 -9.44 -24.34
N GLU A 22 0.04 -8.60 -23.33
CA GLU A 22 1.07 -7.74 -22.76
C GLU A 22 2.16 -8.63 -22.16
N LYS A 23 3.06 -9.05 -23.02
CA LYS A 23 4.37 -9.53 -22.62
C LYS A 23 5.17 -8.29 -22.26
N GLY A 24 4.74 -7.58 -21.19
CA GLY A 24 5.53 -6.55 -20.54
C GLY A 24 6.86 -7.19 -20.21
N SER A 25 7.89 -6.80 -20.93
CA SER A 25 9.21 -7.32 -20.81
C SER A 25 9.64 -7.21 -19.35
N SER A 26 9.83 -8.32 -18.68
CA SER A 26 10.38 -8.37 -17.32
C SER A 26 11.72 -7.60 -17.22
N ARG A 27 12.41 -7.44 -18.34
CA ARG A 27 13.64 -6.69 -18.49
C ARG A 27 13.41 -5.17 -18.42
N ALA A 28 12.38 -4.64 -19.09
CA ALA A 28 12.05 -3.22 -19.00
C ALA A 28 11.61 -2.82 -17.58
N SER A 29 10.98 -3.73 -16.84
CA SER A 29 10.65 -3.50 -15.43
C SER A 29 11.89 -3.51 -14.53
N ALA A 30 12.86 -4.37 -14.80
CA ALA A 30 14.11 -4.41 -14.05
C ALA A 30 14.94 -3.15 -14.29
N ASP A 31 15.08 -2.72 -15.56
CA ASP A 31 15.80 -1.52 -15.94
C ASP A 31 15.18 -0.22 -15.38
N LEU A 32 13.89 -0.22 -15.12
CA LEU A 32 13.21 0.88 -14.42
C LEU A 32 13.46 0.84 -12.93
N LEU A 33 13.47 -0.35 -12.32
CA LEU A 33 13.66 -0.52 -10.88
C LEU A 33 15.11 -0.24 -10.44
N ASP A 34 16.08 -0.55 -11.27
CA ASP A 34 17.49 -0.27 -11.00
C ASP A 34 17.95 1.12 -11.52
N GLY A 35 17.07 1.84 -12.19
CA GLY A 35 17.32 3.18 -12.72
C GLY A 35 18.05 3.21 -14.06
N SER A 36 18.49 2.07 -14.61
CA SER A 36 19.27 2.03 -15.86
C SER A 36 18.49 2.57 -17.07
N ALA A 37 17.17 2.43 -17.08
CA ALA A 37 16.30 3.00 -18.12
C ALA A 37 16.32 4.55 -18.14
N ILE A 38 16.68 5.19 -17.03
CA ILE A 38 16.68 6.66 -16.89
C ILE A 38 18.11 7.21 -16.97
N PHE A 39 19.06 6.56 -16.32
CA PHE A 39 20.44 7.05 -16.15
C PHE A 39 21.44 6.37 -17.09
N GLY A 40 21.01 5.34 -17.87
CA GLY A 40 21.88 4.57 -18.78
C GLY A 40 22.72 3.50 -18.09
N GLU A 41 22.78 3.51 -16.77
CA GLU A 41 23.48 2.52 -15.94
C GLU A 41 22.70 2.28 -14.64
N PRO A 42 22.83 1.11 -14.00
CA PRO A 42 22.20 0.83 -12.73
C PRO A 42 22.66 1.80 -11.64
N VAL A 43 21.71 2.42 -10.95
CA VAL A 43 21.98 3.26 -9.80
C VAL A 43 22.12 2.36 -8.58
N LEU A 44 23.31 2.35 -7.99
CA LEU A 44 23.53 1.71 -6.70
C LEU A 44 22.79 2.52 -5.63
N VAL A 45 21.63 2.01 -5.24
CA VAL A 45 20.91 2.56 -4.08
C VAL A 45 21.78 2.29 -2.85
N SER A 46 22.23 3.35 -2.16
CA SER A 46 22.97 3.15 -0.92
C SER A 46 22.10 2.40 0.08
N GLU A 47 22.71 1.58 0.95
CA GLU A 47 21.97 0.81 1.98
C GLU A 47 21.05 1.71 2.82
N SER A 48 21.42 2.98 3.01
CA SER A 48 20.58 3.97 3.73
C SER A 48 19.29 4.35 3.00
N LEU A 49 19.17 4.09 1.69
CA LEU A 49 17.94 4.30 0.90
C LEU A 49 17.13 3.01 0.73
N ALA A 50 17.69 1.87 1.11
CA ALA A 50 17.03 0.56 1.06
C ALA A 50 16.22 0.25 2.35
N LEU A 51 15.86 1.27 3.11
CA LEU A 51 15.05 1.09 4.32
C LEU A 51 13.68 0.52 3.98
N ASP A 52 13.33 -0.61 4.61
CA ASP A 52 11.97 -1.15 4.51
C ASP A 52 11.02 -0.23 5.30
N PRO A 53 10.05 0.44 4.66
CA PRO A 53 9.10 1.28 5.38
C PRO A 53 8.24 0.49 6.38
N LEU A 54 8.17 -0.83 6.26
CA LEU A 54 7.41 -1.75 7.11
C LEU A 54 8.29 -2.59 8.02
N ASP A 55 9.53 -2.17 8.26
CA ASP A 55 10.42 -2.86 9.18
C ASP A 55 9.79 -3.04 10.57
N VAL A 56 10.11 -4.14 11.21
CA VAL A 56 9.48 -4.55 12.46
C VAL A 56 10.55 -4.77 13.52
N SER A 57 10.53 -3.94 14.56
CA SER A 57 11.39 -4.12 15.73
C SER A 57 10.89 -5.23 16.67
N GLU A 58 11.75 -5.67 17.59
CA GLU A 58 11.35 -6.66 18.60
C GLU A 58 10.29 -6.11 19.56
N GLU A 59 10.39 -4.83 19.91
CA GLU A 59 9.41 -4.15 20.76
C GLU A 59 8.01 -4.13 20.11
N MET A 60 7.94 -4.00 18.78
CA MET A 60 6.68 -4.11 18.05
C MET A 60 6.10 -5.53 18.11
N ARG A 61 6.95 -6.56 18.05
CA ARG A 61 6.52 -7.96 18.20
C ARG A 61 5.98 -8.23 19.58
N GLU A 62 6.69 -7.79 20.61
CA GLU A 62 6.25 -7.87 22.00
C GLU A 62 4.97 -7.07 22.25
N PHE A 63 4.88 -5.87 21.66
CA PHE A 63 3.67 -5.04 21.76
C PHE A 63 2.44 -5.74 21.20
N VAL A 64 2.53 -6.40 20.07
CA VAL A 64 1.42 -7.17 19.50
C VAL A 64 1.16 -8.43 20.34
N GLY A 65 2.21 -9.14 20.75
CA GLY A 65 2.14 -10.30 21.65
C GLY A 65 1.00 -11.26 21.30
N GLU A 66 0.08 -11.46 22.25
CA GLU A 66 -1.04 -12.39 22.12
C GLU A 66 -2.22 -11.84 21.29
N ILE A 67 -2.16 -10.58 20.82
CA ILE A 67 -3.27 -10.00 20.04
C ILE A 67 -3.56 -10.89 18.81
N GLY A 68 -2.54 -11.41 18.15
CA GLY A 68 -2.66 -12.25 16.96
C GLY A 68 -3.38 -13.59 17.19
N SER A 69 -3.55 -14.03 18.43
CA SER A 69 -4.28 -15.25 18.80
C SER A 69 -5.77 -15.02 19.09
N ALA A 70 -6.20 -13.76 19.31
CA ALA A 70 -7.58 -13.45 19.65
C ALA A 70 -8.55 -13.77 18.51
N LYS A 71 -9.71 -14.30 18.84
CA LYS A 71 -10.80 -14.59 17.92
C LYS A 71 -12.11 -13.93 18.44
N PRO A 72 -12.98 -13.46 17.57
CA PRO A 72 -12.86 -13.35 16.11
C PRO A 72 -11.85 -12.26 15.68
N GLU A 73 -11.63 -12.13 14.36
CA GLU A 73 -10.68 -11.14 13.78
C GLU A 73 -10.94 -9.71 14.22
N ILE A 74 -12.20 -9.31 14.34
CA ILE A 74 -12.58 -7.99 14.85
C ILE A 74 -12.08 -7.75 16.29
N ALA A 75 -11.91 -8.80 17.09
CA ALA A 75 -11.34 -8.66 18.44
C ALA A 75 -9.85 -8.33 18.38
N ARG A 76 -9.09 -8.85 17.40
CA ARG A 76 -7.69 -8.48 17.19
C ARG A 76 -7.57 -7.00 16.84
N TYR A 77 -8.41 -6.54 15.90
CA TYR A 77 -8.45 -5.14 15.50
C TYR A 77 -8.73 -4.22 16.70
N ARG A 78 -9.81 -4.50 17.45
CA ARG A 78 -10.18 -3.70 18.64
C ARG A 78 -9.06 -3.67 19.69
N LYS A 79 -8.47 -4.82 19.99
CA LYS A 79 -7.36 -4.92 20.96
C LYS A 79 -6.15 -4.10 20.50
N LEU A 80 -5.81 -4.17 19.20
CA LEU A 80 -4.70 -3.40 18.65
C LEU A 80 -4.95 -1.89 18.78
N VAL A 81 -6.12 -1.42 18.34
CA VAL A 81 -6.48 0.01 18.42
C VAL A 81 -6.47 0.49 19.87
N THR A 82 -7.17 -0.22 20.77
CA THR A 82 -7.21 0.16 22.20
C THR A 82 -5.82 0.17 22.82
N LYS A 83 -4.95 -0.77 22.45
CA LYS A 83 -3.60 -0.80 22.96
C LYS A 83 -2.78 0.40 22.46
N LEU A 84 -2.91 0.76 21.19
CA LEU A 84 -2.27 1.96 20.62
C LEU A 84 -2.76 3.25 21.29
N GLU A 85 -4.08 3.39 21.51
CA GLU A 85 -4.66 4.52 22.24
C GLU A 85 -4.07 4.62 23.66
N ASN A 86 -4.07 3.54 24.41
CA ASN A 86 -3.55 3.51 25.80
C ASN A 86 -2.06 3.82 25.89
N PHE A 87 -1.29 3.59 24.83
CA PHE A 87 0.13 3.93 24.75
C PHE A 87 0.41 5.32 24.18
N GLY A 88 -0.64 6.11 23.85
CA GLY A 88 -0.51 7.49 23.39
C GLY A 88 0.02 7.61 21.96
N TYR A 89 -0.28 6.65 21.06
CA TYR A 89 0.16 6.71 19.67
C TYR A 89 -0.70 7.66 18.81
N PHE A 90 -1.84 8.10 19.29
CA PHE A 90 -2.73 9.03 18.59
C PHE A 90 -2.72 10.43 19.19
N ASP A 91 -1.81 10.69 20.14
CA ASP A 91 -1.63 12.00 20.74
C ASP A 91 -0.77 12.92 19.85
N GLU A 92 -0.61 14.19 20.23
CA GLU A 92 -0.20 15.36 19.44
C GLU A 92 1.25 15.36 18.89
N ASN A 93 1.78 14.21 18.48
CA ASN A 93 3.14 14.12 17.95
C ASN A 93 3.20 14.07 16.40
N TYR A 94 2.19 14.64 15.73
CA TYR A 94 2.16 14.71 14.28
C TYR A 94 3.16 15.73 13.74
N ASP A 95 4.10 15.27 12.93
CA ASP A 95 5.06 16.12 12.21
C ASP A 95 4.89 15.92 10.70
N PRO A 96 4.33 16.91 9.96
CA PRO A 96 4.06 16.76 8.53
C PRO A 96 5.32 16.63 7.68
N THR A 97 6.48 17.02 8.21
CA THR A 97 7.76 16.99 7.50
C THR A 97 8.56 15.70 7.73
N LEU A 98 8.16 14.89 8.70
CA LEU A 98 8.87 13.68 9.10
C LEU A 98 8.19 12.43 8.52
N THR A 99 8.85 11.80 7.54
CA THR A 99 8.47 10.46 7.06
C THR A 99 9.46 9.44 7.61
N SER A 100 8.96 8.49 8.39
CA SER A 100 9.76 7.47 9.08
C SER A 100 9.27 6.06 8.75
N SER A 101 10.11 5.07 9.01
CA SER A 101 9.75 3.66 8.97
C SER A 101 8.74 3.28 10.06
N ALA A 102 8.23 2.07 10.02
CA ALA A 102 7.29 1.56 11.03
C ALA A 102 7.95 1.46 12.41
N SER A 103 9.17 0.93 12.48
CA SER A 103 9.90 0.79 13.75
C SER A 103 10.29 2.13 14.35
N ASP A 104 10.78 3.07 13.53
CA ASP A 104 11.14 4.40 14.00
C ASP A 104 9.93 5.18 14.51
N THR A 105 8.81 5.10 13.78
CA THR A 105 7.54 5.73 14.21
C THR A 105 7.03 5.11 15.50
N PHE A 106 7.17 3.77 15.65
CA PHE A 106 6.79 3.08 16.87
C PHE A 106 7.64 3.53 18.07
N ALA A 107 8.96 3.62 17.90
CA ALA A 107 9.89 4.02 18.97
C ALA A 107 9.72 5.49 19.35
N THR A 108 9.58 6.39 18.39
CA THR A 108 9.57 7.84 18.63
C THR A 108 8.17 8.41 18.86
N LYS A 109 7.12 7.71 18.41
CA LYS A 109 5.72 8.18 18.36
C LYS A 109 5.56 9.48 17.58
N LYS A 110 6.43 9.72 16.60
CA LYS A 110 6.44 10.92 15.76
C LYS A 110 6.41 10.56 14.28
N GLY A 111 5.77 11.41 13.49
CA GLY A 111 5.74 11.28 12.05
C GLY A 111 4.50 11.89 11.40
N ASN A 112 4.47 11.79 10.08
CA ASN A 112 3.32 12.22 9.28
C ASN A 112 2.30 11.06 9.06
N CYS A 113 1.27 11.32 8.26
CA CYS A 113 0.24 10.32 7.96
C CYS A 113 0.82 9.02 7.36
N LEU A 114 1.87 9.09 6.55
CA LEU A 114 2.52 7.90 5.98
C LEU A 114 3.29 7.12 7.03
N SER A 115 4.03 7.81 7.94
CA SER A 115 4.74 7.18 9.05
C SER A 115 3.79 6.37 9.96
N TYR A 116 2.68 7.00 10.39
CA TYR A 116 1.68 6.31 11.21
C TYR A 116 0.97 5.18 10.44
N THR A 117 0.77 5.35 9.13
CA THR A 117 0.23 4.28 8.29
C THR A 117 1.21 3.11 8.19
N ASN A 118 2.51 3.35 7.99
CA ASN A 118 3.55 2.33 7.99
C ASN A 118 3.51 1.51 9.30
N MET A 119 3.57 2.21 10.42
CA MET A 119 3.52 1.59 11.75
C MET A 119 2.25 0.74 11.94
N PHE A 120 1.08 1.31 11.64
CA PHE A 120 -0.18 0.58 11.83
C PHE A 120 -0.30 -0.65 10.91
N VAL A 121 0.10 -0.53 9.64
CA VAL A 121 0.09 -1.66 8.69
C VAL A 121 1.03 -2.77 9.18
N ALA A 122 2.23 -2.43 9.65
CA ALA A 122 3.18 -3.41 10.18
C ALA A 122 2.61 -4.13 11.42
N LEU A 123 2.09 -3.39 12.40
CA LEU A 123 1.49 -3.95 13.62
C LEU A 123 0.23 -4.79 13.32
N ALA A 124 -0.62 -4.33 12.42
CA ALA A 124 -1.82 -5.05 12.02
C ALA A 124 -1.48 -6.38 11.33
N ARG A 125 -0.46 -6.40 10.48
CA ARG A 125 0.03 -7.65 9.85
C ARG A 125 0.64 -8.61 10.88
N LEU A 126 1.40 -8.11 11.85
CA LEU A 126 1.85 -8.92 12.99
C LEU A 126 0.67 -9.53 13.76
N ALA A 127 -0.41 -8.76 13.95
CA ALA A 127 -1.66 -9.22 14.55
C ALA A 127 -2.50 -10.13 13.63
N LYS A 128 -1.98 -10.54 12.47
CA LYS A 128 -2.66 -11.38 11.47
C LYS A 128 -3.96 -10.75 10.94
N LEU A 129 -3.97 -9.43 10.75
CA LEU A 129 -5.02 -8.68 10.10
C LEU A 129 -4.65 -8.40 8.63
N ASP A 130 -5.60 -8.47 7.70
CA ASP A 130 -5.39 -8.04 6.30
C ASP A 130 -5.45 -6.51 6.25
N ALA A 131 -4.30 -5.87 6.47
CA ALA A 131 -4.14 -4.43 6.46
C ALA A 131 -3.40 -3.96 5.21
N ARG A 132 -3.92 -2.90 4.59
CA ARG A 132 -3.42 -2.31 3.35
C ARG A 132 -3.40 -0.80 3.42
N TYR A 133 -2.54 -0.19 2.64
CA TYR A 133 -2.57 1.25 2.42
C TYR A 133 -3.84 1.65 1.67
N GLN A 134 -4.43 2.75 2.08
CA GLN A 134 -5.56 3.37 1.41
C GLN A 134 -5.26 4.83 1.10
N LEU A 135 -5.21 5.18 -0.18
CA LEU A 135 -5.15 6.58 -0.58
C LEU A 135 -6.53 7.21 -0.42
N VAL A 136 -6.58 8.29 0.35
CA VAL A 136 -7.82 9.03 0.58
C VAL A 136 -7.94 10.15 -0.45
N HIS A 137 -8.96 10.07 -1.30
CA HIS A 137 -9.28 11.14 -2.25
C HIS A 137 -10.02 12.25 -1.52
N MET A 138 -9.30 13.30 -1.17
CA MET A 138 -9.89 14.48 -0.54
C MET A 138 -10.68 15.28 -1.58
N ARG A 139 -11.94 15.58 -1.27
CA ARG A 139 -12.80 16.42 -2.14
C ARG A 139 -12.22 17.83 -2.32
N PHE A 140 -11.58 18.33 -1.26
CA PHE A 140 -10.87 19.59 -1.24
C PHE A 140 -9.43 19.33 -0.81
N PRO A 141 -8.50 19.12 -1.78
CA PRO A 141 -7.10 18.89 -1.44
C PRO A 141 -6.51 20.15 -0.81
N SER A 142 -5.70 19.97 0.21
CA SER A 142 -4.89 21.06 0.74
C SER A 142 -3.65 21.24 -0.15
N TRP A 143 -3.25 22.49 -0.31
CA TRP A 143 -2.06 22.87 -1.04
C TRP A 143 -1.11 23.60 -0.09
N ASP A 144 0.16 23.35 -0.22
CA ASP A 144 1.22 24.01 0.50
C ASP A 144 2.22 24.63 -0.47
N VAL A 145 2.89 25.71 -0.06
CA VAL A 145 3.89 26.39 -0.87
C VAL A 145 5.23 26.32 -0.14
N GLN A 146 6.15 25.58 -0.71
CA GLN A 146 7.52 25.48 -0.20
C GLN A 146 8.49 26.13 -1.18
N GLY A 147 8.89 27.37 -0.89
CA GLY A 147 9.73 28.16 -1.79
C GLY A 147 9.04 28.41 -3.14
N ARG A 148 9.52 27.77 -4.21
CA ARG A 148 8.96 27.88 -5.58
C ARG A 148 8.08 26.68 -5.98
N LEU A 149 7.85 25.74 -5.06
CA LEU A 149 7.08 24.52 -5.31
C LEU A 149 5.69 24.67 -4.76
N LEU A 150 4.70 24.26 -5.55
CA LEU A 150 3.32 24.07 -5.12
C LEU A 150 3.11 22.58 -4.85
N ILE A 151 2.89 22.22 -3.59
CA ILE A 151 2.76 20.86 -3.13
C ILE A 151 1.29 20.57 -2.89
N ARG A 152 0.76 19.54 -3.55
CA ARG A 152 -0.57 19.02 -3.26
C ARG A 152 -0.45 17.94 -2.18
N ASN A 153 -1.06 18.20 -1.03
CA ASN A 153 -1.09 17.23 0.05
C ASN A 153 -2.15 16.15 -0.24
N ASN A 154 -1.71 14.92 -0.32
CA ASN A 154 -2.57 13.73 -0.32
C ASN A 154 -2.60 13.13 1.07
N HIS A 155 -3.70 12.45 1.41
CA HIS A 155 -3.81 11.74 2.67
C HIS A 155 -3.81 10.23 2.43
N VAL A 156 -3.07 9.51 3.26
CA VAL A 156 -3.04 8.05 3.30
C VAL A 156 -3.49 7.57 4.67
N ASN A 157 -4.24 6.50 4.71
CA ASN A 157 -4.60 5.80 5.94
C ASN A 157 -4.54 4.28 5.75
N VAL A 158 -5.02 3.53 6.73
CA VAL A 158 -5.06 2.06 6.68
C VAL A 158 -6.48 1.59 6.42
N PHE A 159 -6.62 0.70 5.45
CA PHE A 159 -7.80 -0.14 5.29
C PHE A 159 -7.53 -1.50 5.92
N VAL A 160 -8.36 -1.91 6.87
CA VAL A 160 -8.36 -3.27 7.43
C VAL A 160 -9.59 -3.98 6.90
N LYS A 161 -9.37 -5.10 6.20
CA LYS A 161 -10.47 -5.91 5.69
C LYS A 161 -11.22 -6.51 6.86
N GLY A 162 -12.51 -6.17 6.97
CA GLY A 162 -13.41 -6.82 7.91
C GLY A 162 -13.74 -8.26 7.52
N PRO A 163 -14.31 -9.04 8.45
CA PRO A 163 -14.79 -10.39 8.19
C PRO A 163 -15.92 -10.41 7.19
#